data_f640092ea26691013a3c3930034a61f9
#
_entry.id   f640092ea26691013a3c3930034a61f9
#
_cell.length_a   1.000
_cell.length_b   1.000
_cell.length_c   1.000
_cell.angle_alpha   90.00
_cell.angle_beta   90.00
_cell.angle_gamma   90.00
#
_symmetry.space_group_name_H-M   'P 1'
#
loop_
_entity.id
_entity.type
_entity.pdbx_description
1 polymer ?
#
loop_
_entity_poly.entity_id
_entity_poly.type
_entity_poly.pdbx_seq_one_letter_code
_entity_poly.pdbx_strand_id
1 'polypeptide(L)'
;SPDGSRLCFLRSTALAPAEVFEMEARAGAPERRLTLSTSAEFQEIAWIEPRFVVVPGPGGPIHGRLYLPPEDAPRLGGAAGRPAVLFAHGAGYLQNAHQGWSGYFREFFFHDLLARQGLVVLDLDYRASAGYGRDWRTAIHRCMGQPELEDLAAGVDFLVREQGVDPARVGLYGGSYGGFLTLMALFTRPGLFACGAALRPVTDWRHYNDGYTRNILETPELDPEGFARASPIEHAAGLERPLLICHGLVDDNVLAKDSIRLSQRLIELGKADWELALYPLEAHGFREPSAWIDEYTRIWRLFQRCLLAPPGER
;
A
#
# COMPACT_ATOMS: atom_id res chain seq x y z
N SER A 1 20.40 33.14 2.16
CA SER A 1 20.30 34.63 2.10
C SER A 1 21.25 35.18 1.05
N PRO A 2 21.01 36.37 0.51
CA PRO A 2 21.86 36.96 -0.52
C PRO A 2 23.31 37.19 -0.07
N ASP A 3 23.52 37.44 1.22
CA ASP A 3 24.85 37.63 1.83
C ASP A 3 25.54 36.32 2.26
N GLY A 4 24.88 35.17 2.04
CA GLY A 4 25.40 33.86 2.40
C GLY A 4 25.42 33.55 3.91
N SER A 5 24.89 34.44 4.77
CA SER A 5 24.93 34.27 6.23
C SER A 5 23.89 33.30 6.79
N ARG A 6 22.79 33.02 6.05
CA ARG A 6 21.70 32.18 6.49
C ARG A 6 21.27 31.17 5.44
N LEU A 7 20.80 30.02 5.90
CA LEU A 7 20.15 28.95 5.11
C LEU A 7 18.67 28.93 5.47
N CYS A 8 17.81 28.74 4.45
CA CYS A 8 16.41 28.45 4.60
C CYS A 8 16.13 27.13 3.88
N PHE A 9 15.45 26.20 4.53
CA PHE A 9 15.24 24.86 4.01
C PHE A 9 13.91 24.26 4.52
N LEU A 10 13.44 23.22 3.81
CA LEU A 10 12.32 22.40 4.24
C LEU A 10 12.83 21.19 5.02
N ARG A 11 12.21 20.90 6.15
CA ARG A 11 12.47 19.69 6.96
C ARG A 11 11.17 19.01 7.31
N SER A 12 11.11 17.71 7.11
CA SER A 12 10.06 16.81 7.58
C SER A 12 10.65 15.68 8.41
N THR A 13 9.79 14.96 9.12
CA THR A 13 10.12 13.69 9.79
C THR A 13 9.06 12.65 9.42
N ALA A 14 9.22 11.42 9.89
CA ALA A 14 8.18 10.40 9.69
C ALA A 14 6.83 10.77 10.34
N LEU A 15 6.85 11.65 11.36
CA LEU A 15 5.67 12.05 12.15
C LEU A 15 5.17 13.47 11.87
N ALA A 16 5.90 14.25 11.10
CA ALA A 16 5.57 15.65 10.86
C ALA A 16 5.79 16.06 9.40
N PRO A 17 4.81 16.75 8.77
CA PRO A 17 4.96 17.27 7.43
C PRO A 17 6.10 18.29 7.33
N ALA A 18 6.45 18.65 6.10
CA ALA A 18 7.54 19.59 5.83
C ALA A 18 7.18 20.99 6.36
N GLU A 19 8.09 21.55 7.16
CA GLU A 19 8.04 22.91 7.66
C GLU A 19 9.25 23.71 7.19
N VAL A 20 9.13 25.01 7.14
CA VAL A 20 10.22 25.92 6.82
C VAL A 20 11.07 26.14 8.05
N PHE A 21 12.38 25.95 7.90
CA PHE A 21 13.39 26.21 8.93
C PHE A 21 14.42 27.20 8.42
N GLU A 22 15.03 27.94 9.32
CA GLU A 22 16.23 28.72 9.05
C GLU A 22 17.35 28.38 10.04
N MET A 23 18.59 28.60 9.62
CA MET A 23 19.77 28.56 10.48
C MET A 23 20.86 29.49 9.94
N GLU A 24 21.83 29.83 10.77
CA GLU A 24 23.05 30.47 10.29
C GLU A 24 23.84 29.49 9.41
N ALA A 25 24.50 29.99 8.36
CA ALA A 25 25.29 29.17 7.42
C ALA A 25 26.64 28.78 8.01
N ARG A 26 26.65 28.12 9.19
CA ARG A 26 27.83 27.60 9.87
C ARG A 26 27.53 26.24 10.50
N ALA A 27 28.53 25.39 10.59
CA ALA A 27 28.39 24.08 11.23
C ALA A 27 27.93 24.21 12.70
N GLY A 28 26.95 23.39 13.09
CA GLY A 28 26.44 23.34 14.45
C GLY A 28 25.54 24.53 14.85
N ALA A 29 25.15 25.39 13.89
CA ALA A 29 24.16 26.43 14.20
C ALA A 29 22.80 25.83 14.55
N PRO A 30 22.07 26.37 15.53
CA PRO A 30 20.73 25.89 15.86
C PRO A 30 19.75 26.19 14.74
N GLU A 31 18.86 25.23 14.49
CA GLU A 31 17.74 25.39 13.57
C GLU A 31 16.59 26.11 14.29
N ARG A 32 15.94 27.02 13.59
CA ARG A 32 14.71 27.70 14.03
C ARG A 32 13.58 27.40 13.07
N ARG A 33 12.51 26.75 13.53
CA ARG A 33 11.31 26.53 12.75
C ARG A 33 10.58 27.87 12.52
N LEU A 34 10.20 28.16 11.28
CA LEU A 34 9.50 29.38 10.88
C LEU A 34 8.00 29.17 10.65
N THR A 35 7.58 27.94 10.28
CA THR A 35 6.18 27.61 10.00
C THR A 35 5.68 26.47 10.87
N LEU A 36 4.36 26.43 11.06
CA LEU A 36 3.65 25.34 11.72
C LEU A 36 2.34 25.14 10.97
N SER A 37 2.32 24.18 10.03
CA SER A 37 1.19 23.92 9.14
C SER A 37 0.17 22.93 9.69
N THR A 38 0.52 22.21 10.77
CA THR A 38 -0.36 21.24 11.41
C THR A 38 -1.32 21.89 12.40
N SER A 39 -2.54 21.35 12.52
CA SER A 39 -3.51 21.80 13.51
C SER A 39 -3.11 21.41 14.95
N ALA A 40 -3.75 22.03 15.95
CA ALA A 40 -3.53 21.69 17.35
C ALA A 40 -3.90 20.22 17.64
N GLU A 41 -5.02 19.76 17.08
CA GLU A 41 -5.48 18.37 17.23
C GLU A 41 -4.45 17.37 16.68
N PHE A 42 -3.85 17.68 15.52
CA PHE A 42 -2.79 16.83 14.97
C PHE A 42 -1.58 16.72 15.89
N GLN A 43 -1.21 17.82 16.55
CA GLN A 43 -0.06 17.87 17.48
C GLN A 43 -0.32 17.17 18.81
N GLU A 44 -1.58 17.04 19.23
CA GLU A 44 -1.98 16.33 20.44
C GLU A 44 -1.97 14.81 20.27
N ILE A 45 -1.99 14.30 19.02
CA ILE A 45 -1.95 12.86 18.76
C ILE A 45 -0.53 12.33 18.97
N ALA A 46 -0.39 11.38 19.87
CA ALA A 46 0.86 10.65 20.06
C ALA A 46 1.02 9.60 18.93
N TRP A 47 1.39 10.04 17.74
CA TRP A 47 1.56 9.19 16.56
C TRP A 47 2.55 8.06 16.81
N ILE A 48 2.25 6.86 16.29
CA ILE A 48 3.16 5.72 16.32
C ILE A 48 4.26 5.94 15.28
N GLU A 49 5.51 6.05 15.76
CA GLU A 49 6.66 6.18 14.89
C GLU A 49 6.97 4.83 14.21
N PRO A 50 7.00 4.77 12.85
CA PRO A 50 7.35 3.54 12.17
C PRO A 50 8.81 3.18 12.40
N ARG A 51 9.08 1.90 12.63
CA ARG A 51 10.44 1.37 12.61
C ARG A 51 10.86 1.09 11.18
N PHE A 52 12.03 1.58 10.78
CA PHE A 52 12.60 1.25 9.48
C PHE A 52 13.24 -0.13 9.56
N VAL A 53 12.79 -1.03 8.70
CA VAL A 53 13.22 -2.43 8.66
C VAL A 53 13.80 -2.78 7.30
N VAL A 54 14.65 -3.79 7.27
CA VAL A 54 15.15 -4.41 6.06
C VAL A 54 14.75 -5.87 6.08
N VAL A 55 13.88 -6.25 5.16
CA VAL A 55 13.37 -7.61 4.99
C VAL A 55 14.28 -8.34 4.00
N PRO A 56 14.82 -9.52 4.31
CA PRO A 56 15.54 -10.34 3.33
C PRO A 56 14.58 -10.79 2.22
N GLY A 57 14.87 -10.42 0.98
CA GLY A 57 14.04 -10.77 -0.18
C GLY A 57 14.83 -11.52 -1.26
N PRO A 58 14.13 -12.15 -2.21
CA PRO A 58 14.75 -12.94 -3.27
C PRO A 58 15.56 -12.11 -4.26
N GLY A 59 15.22 -10.82 -4.41
CA GLY A 59 15.97 -9.87 -5.25
C GLY A 59 16.99 -9.03 -4.50
N GLY A 60 17.13 -9.21 -3.18
CA GLY A 60 17.97 -8.40 -2.32
C GLY A 60 17.20 -7.82 -1.13
N PRO A 61 17.79 -6.85 -0.39
CA PRO A 61 17.16 -6.25 0.77
C PRO A 61 15.94 -5.41 0.39
N ILE A 62 14.79 -5.70 1.02
CA ILE A 62 13.54 -4.96 0.84
C ILE A 62 13.40 -4.00 2.02
N HIS A 63 13.32 -2.71 1.76
CA HIS A 63 13.15 -1.71 2.79
C HIS A 63 11.66 -1.51 3.11
N GLY A 64 11.35 -1.24 4.38
CA GLY A 64 9.97 -1.04 4.81
C GLY A 64 9.83 -0.20 6.07
N ARG A 65 8.57 0.19 6.31
CA ARG A 65 8.09 0.81 7.54
C ARG A 65 7.25 -0.19 8.30
N LEU A 66 7.63 -0.48 9.53
CA LEU A 66 6.92 -1.40 10.43
C LEU A 66 6.25 -0.60 11.53
N TYR A 67 4.93 -0.73 11.65
CA TYR A 67 4.13 -0.15 12.73
C TYR A 67 3.76 -1.27 13.70
N LEU A 68 4.17 -1.12 14.95
CA LEU A 68 3.89 -2.10 16.00
C LEU A 68 2.79 -1.58 16.93
N PRO A 69 1.89 -2.47 17.37
CA PRO A 69 0.92 -2.12 18.40
C PRO A 69 1.60 -1.56 19.65
N PRO A 70 1.13 -0.43 20.20
CA PRO A 70 1.61 0.08 21.46
C PRO A 70 1.25 -0.89 22.63
N GLU A 71 1.86 -0.69 23.79
CA GLU A 71 1.72 -1.64 24.91
C GLU A 71 0.28 -1.77 25.43
N ASP A 72 -0.49 -0.70 25.33
CA ASP A 72 -1.89 -0.59 25.72
C ASP A 72 -2.89 -1.06 24.65
N ALA A 73 -2.42 -1.41 23.47
CA ALA A 73 -3.27 -1.93 22.39
C ALA A 73 -3.89 -3.29 22.73
N PRO A 74 -5.07 -3.62 22.17
CA PRO A 74 -5.69 -4.91 22.36
C PRO A 74 -4.75 -6.06 22.00
N ARG A 75 -4.64 -7.06 22.88
CA ARG A 75 -3.84 -8.27 22.64
C ARG A 75 -4.65 -9.27 21.82
N LEU A 76 -4.65 -9.09 20.51
CA LEU A 76 -5.42 -9.90 19.55
C LEU A 76 -4.76 -11.23 19.19
N GLY A 77 -3.57 -11.49 19.77
CA GLY A 77 -2.80 -12.67 19.46
C GLY A 77 -3.16 -13.82 20.36
N GLY A 78 -3.74 -14.84 20.16
CA GLY A 78 -3.76 -16.08 20.93
C GLY A 78 -2.44 -16.86 20.77
N ALA A 79 -2.45 -18.16 21.00
CA ALA A 79 -1.30 -19.03 20.76
C ALA A 79 -0.83 -19.05 19.29
N ALA A 80 -1.70 -18.66 18.34
CA ALA A 80 -1.41 -18.64 16.91
C ALA A 80 -0.64 -17.39 16.44
N GLY A 81 -0.52 -16.33 17.26
CA GLY A 81 0.15 -15.09 16.88
C GLY A 81 -0.79 -13.91 16.65
N ARG A 82 -0.24 -12.77 16.26
CA ARG A 82 -0.96 -11.51 16.04
C ARG A 82 -1.50 -11.41 14.61
N PRO A 83 -2.61 -10.67 14.37
CA PRO A 83 -3.00 -10.30 13.02
C PRO A 83 -2.06 -9.24 12.44
N ALA A 84 -1.94 -9.21 11.11
CA ALA A 84 -1.14 -8.19 10.43
C ALA A 84 -1.80 -7.71 9.13
N VAL A 85 -1.32 -6.57 8.65
CA VAL A 85 -1.68 -6.00 7.35
C VAL A 85 -0.40 -5.59 6.62
N LEU A 86 -0.28 -5.98 5.35
CA LEU A 86 0.68 -5.39 4.44
C LEU A 86 0.02 -4.27 3.63
N PHE A 87 0.78 -3.23 3.38
CA PHE A 87 0.44 -2.17 2.43
C PHE A 87 1.37 -2.22 1.24
N ALA A 88 0.80 -2.16 0.04
CA ALA A 88 1.52 -2.01 -1.21
C ALA A 88 1.24 -0.62 -1.80
N HIS A 89 2.29 0.22 -1.94
CA HIS A 89 2.15 1.56 -2.49
C HIS A 89 1.78 1.55 -3.99
N GLY A 90 1.34 2.67 -4.52
CA GLY A 90 0.97 2.84 -5.92
C GLY A 90 2.15 3.13 -6.84
N ALA A 91 1.84 3.33 -8.12
CA ALA A 91 2.72 3.70 -9.24
C ALA A 91 3.88 2.73 -9.54
N GLY A 92 4.16 1.75 -8.70
CA GLY A 92 5.24 0.78 -8.86
C GLY A 92 6.66 1.36 -8.76
N TYR A 93 6.81 2.65 -8.97
CA TYR A 93 8.11 3.37 -8.98
C TYR A 93 8.23 4.44 -7.89
N LEU A 94 7.36 4.43 -6.91
CA LEU A 94 7.47 5.32 -5.75
C LEU A 94 8.44 4.75 -4.71
N GLN A 95 8.76 5.55 -3.72
CA GLN A 95 9.47 5.16 -2.51
C GLN A 95 8.67 5.65 -1.31
N ASN A 96 8.41 4.78 -0.34
CA ASN A 96 7.73 5.16 0.90
C ASN A 96 8.53 4.83 2.15
N ALA A 97 9.50 3.92 2.10
CA ALA A 97 10.37 3.57 3.23
C ALA A 97 11.51 4.59 3.41
N HIS A 98 11.16 5.82 3.77
CA HIS A 98 12.10 6.92 4.06
C HIS A 98 11.74 7.64 5.37
N GLN A 99 12.69 8.34 5.98
CA GLN A 99 12.52 9.00 7.29
C GLN A 99 11.74 10.33 7.24
N GLY A 100 11.39 10.81 6.04
CA GLY A 100 10.57 11.99 5.85
C GLY A 100 9.07 11.72 5.97
N TRP A 101 8.28 12.77 5.88
CA TRP A 101 6.83 12.70 5.80
C TRP A 101 6.38 11.93 4.57
N SER A 102 5.51 10.95 4.75
CA SER A 102 5.02 10.11 3.67
C SER A 102 4.09 10.89 2.72
N GLY A 103 4.26 10.68 1.42
CA GLY A 103 3.25 11.08 0.43
C GLY A 103 1.93 10.33 0.63
N TYR A 104 1.99 9.16 1.25
CA TYR A 104 0.85 8.35 1.69
C TYR A 104 0.47 8.69 3.14
N PHE A 105 0.22 9.98 3.43
CA PHE A 105 -0.08 10.43 4.79
C PHE A 105 -1.43 9.91 5.32
N ARG A 106 -2.39 9.63 4.43
CA ARG A 106 -3.68 9.04 4.83
C ARG A 106 -3.51 7.58 5.23
N GLU A 107 -2.70 6.86 4.49
CA GLU A 107 -2.28 5.49 4.83
C GLU A 107 -1.47 5.48 6.13
N PHE A 108 -0.59 6.46 6.37
CA PHE A 108 0.09 6.62 7.66
C PHE A 108 -0.90 6.73 8.82
N PHE A 109 -1.96 7.55 8.67
CA PHE A 109 -3.02 7.67 9.70
C PHE A 109 -3.78 6.35 9.89
N PHE A 110 -4.03 5.64 8.79
CA PHE A 110 -4.71 4.35 8.85
C PHE A 110 -3.81 3.26 9.45
N HIS A 111 -2.50 3.27 9.16
CA HIS A 111 -1.54 2.37 9.79
C HIS A 111 -1.45 2.60 11.30
N ASP A 112 -1.44 3.86 11.76
CA ASP A 112 -1.51 4.21 13.18
C ASP A 112 -2.77 3.66 13.82
N LEU A 113 -3.93 3.86 13.18
CA LEU A 113 -5.20 3.31 13.65
C LEU A 113 -5.16 1.79 13.76
N LEU A 114 -4.72 1.08 12.70
CA LEU A 114 -4.61 -0.38 12.72
C LEU A 114 -3.69 -0.88 13.82
N ALA A 115 -2.54 -0.24 14.02
CA ALA A 115 -1.61 -0.60 15.07
C ALA A 115 -2.21 -0.38 16.48
N ARG A 116 -2.93 0.72 16.70
CA ARG A 116 -3.70 0.94 17.95
C ARG A 116 -4.80 -0.08 18.17
N GLN A 117 -5.33 -0.68 17.11
CA GLN A 117 -6.29 -1.79 17.17
C GLN A 117 -5.61 -3.16 17.35
N GLY A 118 -4.29 -3.21 17.53
CA GLY A 118 -3.54 -4.42 17.85
C GLY A 118 -2.99 -5.20 16.66
N LEU A 119 -3.08 -4.66 15.42
CA LEU A 119 -2.51 -5.27 14.24
C LEU A 119 -1.06 -4.80 14.03
N VAL A 120 -0.21 -5.69 13.53
CA VAL A 120 1.09 -5.29 13.00
C VAL A 120 0.90 -4.80 11.57
N VAL A 121 1.51 -3.66 11.19
CA VAL A 121 1.40 -3.16 9.81
C VAL A 121 2.80 -3.06 9.19
N LEU A 122 2.95 -3.57 7.98
CA LEU A 122 4.18 -3.51 7.20
C LEU A 122 3.93 -2.85 5.85
N ASP A 123 4.64 -1.77 5.58
CA ASP A 123 4.64 -1.01 4.34
C ASP A 123 5.99 -1.21 3.67
N LEU A 124 6.02 -1.81 2.48
CA LEU A 124 7.24 -2.26 1.78
C LEU A 124 7.49 -1.49 0.49
N ASP A 125 8.75 -1.17 0.25
CA ASP A 125 9.27 -0.74 -1.05
C ASP A 125 9.72 -1.96 -1.85
N TYR A 126 8.77 -2.67 -2.44
CA TYR A 126 8.99 -3.86 -3.28
C TYR A 126 9.79 -3.54 -4.55
N ARG A 127 10.29 -4.56 -5.26
CA ARG A 127 10.98 -4.38 -6.55
C ARG A 127 10.12 -3.56 -7.52
N ALA A 128 10.70 -2.65 -8.23
CA ALA A 128 10.23 -1.52 -9.01
C ALA A 128 10.25 -0.18 -8.26
N SER A 129 10.28 -0.15 -6.93
CA SER A 129 10.34 1.09 -6.15
C SER A 129 11.59 1.91 -6.49
N ALA A 130 11.45 3.25 -6.41
CA ALA A 130 12.55 4.17 -6.64
C ALA A 130 13.56 4.20 -5.48
N GLY A 131 14.75 4.70 -5.74
CA GLY A 131 15.78 4.94 -4.72
C GLY A 131 16.76 3.81 -4.51
N TYR A 132 16.53 2.63 -5.07
CA TYR A 132 17.33 1.41 -4.86
C TYR A 132 18.18 1.02 -6.08
N GLY A 133 18.32 1.91 -7.04
CA GLY A 133 19.11 1.70 -8.24
C GLY A 133 18.33 1.11 -9.42
N ARG A 134 19.03 1.04 -10.56
CA ARG A 134 18.44 0.64 -11.85
C ARG A 134 17.89 -0.80 -11.80
N ASP A 135 18.67 -1.74 -11.31
CA ASP A 135 18.34 -3.16 -11.38
C ASP A 135 17.11 -3.49 -10.54
N TRP A 136 16.96 -2.84 -9.37
CA TRP A 136 15.74 -2.90 -8.56
C TRP A 136 14.54 -2.29 -9.31
N ARG A 137 14.75 -1.10 -9.88
CA ARG A 137 13.71 -0.35 -10.60
C ARG A 137 13.21 -1.07 -11.85
N THR A 138 14.06 -1.80 -12.55
CA THR A 138 13.74 -2.51 -13.79
C THR A 138 13.47 -4.00 -13.61
N ALA A 139 13.46 -4.51 -12.40
CA ALA A 139 13.22 -5.94 -12.10
C ALA A 139 11.88 -6.46 -12.63
N ILE A 140 10.92 -5.58 -12.85
CA ILE A 140 9.56 -5.89 -13.35
C ILE A 140 9.46 -5.89 -14.88
N HIS A 141 10.55 -5.65 -15.60
CA HIS A 141 10.52 -5.59 -17.07
C HIS A 141 10.01 -6.93 -17.63
N ARG A 142 8.89 -6.89 -18.35
CA ARG A 142 8.14 -8.02 -18.94
C ARG A 142 7.58 -9.05 -17.93
N CYS A 143 7.61 -8.72 -16.62
CA CYS A 143 7.15 -9.64 -15.58
C CYS A 143 6.43 -8.94 -14.42
N MET A 144 5.74 -7.81 -14.70
CA MET A 144 4.93 -7.11 -13.70
C MET A 144 4.03 -8.05 -12.91
N GLY A 145 4.01 -7.87 -11.60
CA GLY A 145 3.21 -8.67 -10.67
C GLY A 145 3.88 -9.97 -10.21
N GLN A 146 5.07 -10.32 -10.68
CA GLN A 146 5.80 -11.52 -10.23
C GLN A 146 6.87 -11.17 -9.18
N PRO A 147 7.87 -10.34 -9.47
CA PRO A 147 8.89 -9.97 -8.49
C PRO A 147 8.30 -9.29 -7.25
N GLU A 148 7.30 -8.44 -7.46
CA GLU A 148 6.65 -7.72 -6.37
C GLU A 148 5.90 -8.66 -5.43
N LEU A 149 5.21 -9.68 -5.97
CA LEU A 149 4.53 -10.69 -5.15
C LEU A 149 5.51 -11.57 -4.37
N GLU A 150 6.69 -11.85 -4.92
CA GLU A 150 7.75 -12.53 -4.18
C GLU A 150 8.26 -11.69 -3.01
N ASP A 151 8.38 -10.37 -3.20
CA ASP A 151 8.77 -9.44 -2.15
C ASP A 151 7.69 -9.28 -1.08
N LEU A 152 6.41 -9.23 -1.46
CA LEU A 152 5.30 -9.25 -0.51
C LEU A 152 5.26 -10.56 0.28
N ALA A 153 5.54 -11.71 -0.35
CA ALA A 153 5.64 -13.00 0.34
C ALA A 153 6.80 -13.01 1.35
N ALA A 154 7.96 -12.45 0.98
CA ALA A 154 9.08 -12.28 1.92
C ALA A 154 8.69 -11.37 3.10
N GLY A 155 7.86 -10.35 2.86
CA GLY A 155 7.29 -9.50 3.90
C GLY A 155 6.39 -10.28 4.87
N VAL A 156 5.54 -11.19 4.38
CA VAL A 156 4.72 -12.08 5.22
C VAL A 156 5.62 -13.00 6.04
N ASP A 157 6.63 -13.63 5.42
CA ASP A 157 7.59 -14.48 6.11
C ASP A 157 8.32 -13.74 7.24
N PHE A 158 8.75 -12.50 6.99
CA PHE A 158 9.36 -11.65 8.00
C PHE A 158 8.41 -11.38 9.18
N LEU A 159 7.16 -11.03 8.90
CA LEU A 159 6.16 -10.78 9.94
C LEU A 159 5.91 -12.02 10.80
N VAL A 160 5.83 -13.20 10.19
CA VAL A 160 5.62 -14.46 10.92
C VAL A 160 6.84 -14.78 11.82
N ARG A 161 8.05 -14.72 11.27
CA ARG A 161 9.27 -15.15 11.96
C ARG A 161 9.74 -14.14 13.01
N GLU A 162 9.69 -12.84 12.68
CA GLU A 162 10.31 -11.80 13.50
C GLU A 162 9.30 -11.03 14.37
N GLN A 163 8.01 -11.01 14.00
CA GLN A 163 6.99 -10.25 14.71
C GLN A 163 5.92 -11.14 15.37
N GLY A 164 6.01 -12.45 15.24
CA GLY A 164 5.06 -13.40 15.84
C GLY A 164 3.65 -13.26 15.27
N VAL A 165 3.55 -13.00 13.97
CA VAL A 165 2.28 -12.88 13.25
C VAL A 165 1.73 -14.27 12.92
N ASP A 166 0.41 -14.43 13.03
CA ASP A 166 -0.31 -15.61 12.54
C ASP A 166 -0.41 -15.57 11.00
N PRO A 167 0.21 -16.50 10.26
CA PRO A 167 0.18 -16.50 8.79
C PRO A 167 -1.23 -16.62 8.21
N ALA A 168 -2.20 -17.15 8.97
CA ALA A 168 -3.61 -17.21 8.55
C ALA A 168 -4.38 -15.90 8.75
N ARG A 169 -3.75 -14.89 9.34
CA ARG A 169 -4.38 -13.60 9.67
C ARG A 169 -3.60 -12.41 9.13
N VAL A 170 -3.17 -12.49 7.87
CA VAL A 170 -2.48 -11.41 7.18
C VAL A 170 -3.40 -10.88 6.08
N GLY A 171 -3.73 -9.58 6.14
CA GLY A 171 -4.46 -8.86 5.10
C GLY A 171 -3.50 -8.08 4.18
N LEU A 172 -3.97 -7.77 2.97
CA LEU A 172 -3.24 -6.91 2.03
C LEU A 172 -4.16 -5.77 1.57
N TYR A 173 -3.62 -4.56 1.43
CA TYR A 173 -4.30 -3.50 0.72
C TYR A 173 -3.35 -2.59 -0.03
N GLY A 174 -3.85 -1.91 -1.05
CA GLY A 174 -3.09 -0.92 -1.79
C GLY A 174 -3.91 -0.23 -2.86
N GLY A 175 -3.42 0.92 -3.31
CA GLY A 175 -4.08 1.75 -4.30
C GLY A 175 -3.35 1.72 -5.65
N SER A 176 -4.11 1.84 -6.76
CA SER A 176 -3.55 1.94 -8.11
C SER A 176 -2.70 0.70 -8.44
N TYR A 177 -1.40 0.85 -8.63
CA TYR A 177 -0.47 -0.27 -8.77
C TYR A 177 -0.51 -1.21 -7.55
N GLY A 178 -0.61 -0.68 -6.33
CA GLY A 178 -0.79 -1.50 -5.13
C GLY A 178 -2.11 -2.25 -5.12
N GLY A 179 -3.17 -1.68 -5.70
CA GLY A 179 -4.44 -2.37 -5.94
C GLY A 179 -4.31 -3.49 -6.96
N PHE A 180 -3.57 -3.26 -8.05
CA PHE A 180 -3.17 -4.30 -8.99
C PHE A 180 -2.44 -5.46 -8.29
N LEU A 181 -1.44 -5.16 -7.46
CA LEU A 181 -0.71 -6.19 -6.70
C LEU A 181 -1.61 -6.94 -5.71
N THR A 182 -2.57 -6.24 -5.08
CA THR A 182 -3.57 -6.87 -4.21
C THR A 182 -4.42 -7.89 -4.98
N LEU A 183 -4.90 -7.54 -6.16
CA LEU A 183 -5.64 -8.46 -7.02
C LEU A 183 -4.77 -9.64 -7.47
N MET A 184 -3.55 -9.36 -7.97
CA MET A 184 -2.63 -10.43 -8.38
C MET A 184 -2.33 -11.39 -7.24
N ALA A 185 -2.09 -10.88 -6.02
CA ALA A 185 -1.84 -11.71 -4.84
C ALA A 185 -3.02 -12.64 -4.53
N LEU A 186 -4.25 -12.11 -4.49
CA LEU A 186 -5.44 -12.90 -4.16
C LEU A 186 -5.81 -13.91 -5.26
N PHE A 187 -5.52 -13.60 -6.52
CA PHE A 187 -5.88 -14.46 -7.66
C PHE A 187 -4.81 -15.51 -7.99
N THR A 188 -3.53 -15.24 -7.71
CA THR A 188 -2.43 -16.14 -8.09
C THR A 188 -1.74 -16.80 -6.91
N ARG A 189 -1.94 -16.30 -5.68
CA ARG A 189 -1.34 -16.81 -4.43
C ARG A 189 -2.41 -16.94 -3.33
N PRO A 190 -3.47 -17.74 -3.51
CA PRO A 190 -4.67 -17.74 -2.66
C PRO A 190 -4.42 -18.10 -1.19
N GLY A 191 -3.28 -18.68 -0.85
CA GLY A 191 -2.90 -18.99 0.53
C GLY A 191 -2.08 -17.92 1.24
N LEU A 192 -1.63 -16.86 0.53
CA LEU A 192 -0.70 -15.88 1.08
C LEU A 192 -1.39 -14.84 1.97
N PHE A 193 -2.60 -14.43 1.63
CA PHE A 193 -3.37 -13.44 2.37
C PHE A 193 -4.77 -13.95 2.72
N ALA A 194 -5.26 -13.57 3.90
CA ALA A 194 -6.60 -13.92 4.36
C ALA A 194 -7.70 -13.11 3.66
N CYS A 195 -7.42 -11.89 3.24
CA CYS A 195 -8.30 -11.00 2.50
C CYS A 195 -7.50 -9.86 1.86
N GLY A 196 -8.13 -9.10 0.95
CA GLY A 196 -7.50 -7.92 0.40
C GLY A 196 -8.47 -6.81 0.00
N ALA A 197 -7.97 -5.57 0.02
CA ALA A 197 -8.68 -4.39 -0.48
C ALA A 197 -7.89 -3.74 -1.61
N ALA A 198 -8.44 -3.77 -2.82
CA ALA A 198 -7.86 -3.20 -4.03
C ALA A 198 -8.52 -1.86 -4.33
N LEU A 199 -7.77 -0.76 -4.18
CA LEU A 199 -8.29 0.59 -4.34
C LEU A 199 -7.91 1.10 -5.74
N ARG A 200 -8.91 1.51 -6.54
CA ARG A 200 -8.71 2.00 -7.92
C ARG A 200 -7.66 1.18 -8.71
N PRO A 201 -7.82 -0.16 -8.77
CA PRO A 201 -6.80 -1.04 -9.31
C PRO A 201 -6.78 -1.03 -10.84
N VAL A 202 -5.59 -1.20 -11.44
CA VAL A 202 -5.49 -1.65 -12.84
C VAL A 202 -5.84 -3.13 -12.87
N THR A 203 -6.78 -3.53 -13.73
CA THR A 203 -7.23 -4.92 -13.86
C THR A 203 -6.81 -5.56 -15.18
N ASP A 204 -6.55 -4.72 -16.20
CA ASP A 204 -6.12 -5.15 -17.52
C ASP A 204 -5.14 -4.12 -18.12
N TRP A 205 -3.88 -4.46 -18.19
CA TRP A 205 -2.84 -3.56 -18.68
C TRP A 205 -2.97 -3.15 -20.14
N ARG A 206 -3.76 -3.90 -20.93
CA ARG A 206 -4.08 -3.53 -22.32
C ARG A 206 -4.93 -2.26 -22.44
N HIS A 207 -5.57 -1.85 -21.34
CA HIS A 207 -6.44 -0.66 -21.29
C HIS A 207 -5.82 0.51 -20.52
N TYR A 208 -4.62 0.34 -20.04
CA TYR A 208 -3.91 1.39 -19.33
C TYR A 208 -3.09 2.25 -20.30
N ASN A 209 -2.48 3.31 -19.77
CA ASN A 209 -1.68 4.29 -20.50
C ASN A 209 -0.48 3.65 -21.23
N ASP A 210 -0.45 3.73 -22.57
CA ASP A 210 0.61 3.21 -23.43
C ASP A 210 2.00 3.74 -23.04
N GLY A 211 2.11 5.03 -22.69
CA GLY A 211 3.38 5.65 -22.29
C GLY A 211 3.99 5.02 -21.04
N TYR A 212 3.15 4.47 -20.18
CA TYR A 212 3.59 3.72 -19.00
C TYR A 212 3.91 2.26 -19.36
N THR A 213 2.97 1.55 -20.01
CA THR A 213 3.08 0.11 -20.25
C THR A 213 4.17 -0.25 -21.25
N ARG A 214 4.39 0.54 -22.30
CA ARG A 214 5.44 0.28 -23.31
C ARG A 214 6.85 0.16 -22.74
N ASN A 215 7.13 0.93 -21.71
CA ASN A 215 8.46 0.90 -21.08
C ASN A 215 8.69 -0.34 -20.20
N ILE A 216 7.63 -1.09 -19.88
CA ILE A 216 7.69 -2.21 -18.94
C ILE A 216 7.27 -3.52 -19.61
N LEU A 217 6.16 -3.53 -20.36
CA LEU A 217 5.55 -4.74 -20.94
C LEU A 217 5.65 -4.79 -22.47
N GLU A 218 6.23 -3.78 -23.15
CA GLU A 218 6.15 -3.60 -24.59
C GLU A 218 4.75 -3.15 -25.04
N THR A 219 4.22 -3.69 -26.15
CA THR A 219 2.85 -3.47 -26.60
C THR A 219 2.05 -4.79 -26.60
N PRO A 220 0.71 -4.73 -26.52
CA PRO A 220 -0.10 -5.94 -26.56
C PRO A 220 0.08 -6.78 -27.84
N GLU A 221 0.47 -6.17 -28.95
CA GLU A 221 0.74 -6.85 -30.22
C GLU A 221 2.09 -7.58 -30.20
N LEU A 222 3.10 -7.04 -29.50
CA LEU A 222 4.45 -7.61 -29.43
C LEU A 222 4.59 -8.67 -28.36
N ASP A 223 3.91 -8.51 -27.21
CA ASP A 223 3.93 -9.48 -26.09
C ASP A 223 2.53 -9.68 -25.51
N PRO A 224 1.57 -10.26 -26.28
CA PRO A 224 0.21 -10.49 -25.79
C PRO A 224 0.16 -11.41 -24.54
N GLU A 225 1.08 -12.36 -24.44
CA GLU A 225 1.19 -13.26 -23.29
C GLU A 225 1.72 -12.53 -22.04
N GLY A 226 2.65 -11.59 -22.20
CA GLY A 226 3.15 -10.74 -21.12
C GLY A 226 2.03 -9.88 -20.53
N PHE A 227 1.21 -9.29 -21.40
CA PHE A 227 0.01 -8.55 -20.96
C PHE A 227 -1.00 -9.45 -20.26
N ALA A 228 -1.26 -10.65 -20.75
CA ALA A 228 -2.16 -11.60 -20.09
C ALA A 228 -1.61 -12.04 -18.73
N ARG A 229 -0.33 -12.37 -18.64
CA ARG A 229 0.30 -12.74 -17.35
C ARG A 229 0.25 -11.63 -16.32
N ALA A 230 0.37 -10.38 -16.74
CA ALA A 230 0.36 -9.22 -15.85
C ALA A 230 -1.05 -8.70 -15.51
N SER A 231 -2.11 -9.11 -16.21
CA SER A 231 -3.45 -8.54 -16.06
C SER A 231 -4.31 -9.35 -15.09
N PRO A 232 -4.69 -8.81 -13.91
CA PRO A 232 -5.49 -9.52 -12.90
C PRO A 232 -6.76 -10.17 -13.44
N ILE A 233 -7.47 -9.55 -14.38
CA ILE A 233 -8.72 -10.07 -14.94
C ILE A 233 -8.57 -11.47 -15.56
N GLU A 234 -7.40 -11.79 -16.10
CA GLU A 234 -7.08 -13.11 -16.66
C GLU A 234 -6.95 -14.19 -15.56
N HIS A 235 -6.64 -13.76 -14.33
CA HIS A 235 -6.45 -14.64 -13.17
C HIS A 235 -7.65 -14.67 -12.21
N ALA A 236 -8.74 -13.98 -12.52
CA ALA A 236 -9.91 -13.80 -11.64
C ALA A 236 -10.52 -15.14 -11.17
N ALA A 237 -10.34 -16.22 -11.94
CA ALA A 237 -10.76 -17.56 -11.56
C ALA A 237 -10.09 -18.08 -10.26
N GLY A 238 -8.93 -17.55 -9.89
CA GLY A 238 -8.21 -17.92 -8.67
C GLY A 238 -8.69 -17.23 -7.40
N LEU A 239 -9.72 -16.35 -7.44
CA LEU A 239 -10.24 -15.73 -6.24
C LEU A 239 -10.87 -16.77 -5.30
N GLU A 240 -10.31 -16.89 -4.10
CA GLU A 240 -10.77 -17.79 -3.03
C GLU A 240 -10.93 -17.06 -1.68
N ARG A 241 -10.53 -15.81 -1.60
CA ARG A 241 -10.50 -15.01 -0.36
C ARG A 241 -11.34 -13.75 -0.49
N PRO A 242 -11.85 -13.20 0.62
CA PRO A 242 -12.63 -11.97 0.61
C PRO A 242 -11.89 -10.82 -0.07
N LEU A 243 -12.56 -10.15 -0.99
CA LEU A 243 -12.03 -9.03 -1.78
C LEU A 243 -12.95 -7.82 -1.68
N LEU A 244 -12.41 -6.67 -1.33
CA LEU A 244 -13.04 -5.37 -1.48
C LEU A 244 -12.38 -4.62 -2.64
N ILE A 245 -13.17 -4.08 -3.54
CA ILE A 245 -12.72 -3.17 -4.60
C ILE A 245 -13.37 -1.80 -4.34
N CYS A 246 -12.56 -0.73 -4.29
CA CYS A 246 -13.04 0.65 -4.21
C CYS A 246 -12.57 1.41 -5.45
N HIS A 247 -13.49 2.20 -6.10
CA HIS A 247 -13.12 2.94 -7.30
C HIS A 247 -13.93 4.23 -7.46
N GLY A 248 -13.27 5.33 -7.79
CA GLY A 248 -13.91 6.59 -8.15
C GLY A 248 -14.46 6.55 -9.59
N LEU A 249 -15.72 6.93 -9.80
CA LEU A 249 -16.32 6.88 -11.14
C LEU A 249 -15.75 7.90 -12.12
N VAL A 250 -15.20 9.01 -11.62
CA VAL A 250 -14.57 10.05 -12.45
C VAL A 250 -13.04 9.93 -12.48
N ASP A 251 -12.51 8.74 -12.17
CA ASP A 251 -11.09 8.44 -12.30
C ASP A 251 -10.67 8.48 -13.78
N ASP A 252 -9.78 9.43 -14.10
CA ASP A 252 -9.24 9.67 -15.44
C ASP A 252 -7.83 9.10 -15.65
N ASN A 253 -7.26 8.48 -14.61
CA ASN A 253 -5.97 7.78 -14.66
C ASN A 253 -6.17 6.27 -14.86
N VAL A 254 -6.83 5.61 -13.90
CA VAL A 254 -7.30 4.22 -14.04
C VAL A 254 -8.81 4.25 -14.15
N LEU A 255 -9.33 3.99 -15.33
CA LEU A 255 -10.76 4.16 -15.59
C LEU A 255 -11.59 3.16 -14.75
N ALA A 256 -12.66 3.62 -14.11
CA ALA A 256 -13.56 2.78 -13.31
C ALA A 256 -14.12 1.57 -14.07
N LYS A 257 -14.18 1.66 -15.42
CA LYS A 257 -14.58 0.53 -16.29
C LYS A 257 -13.73 -0.72 -16.06
N ASP A 258 -12.49 -0.59 -15.60
CA ASP A 258 -11.61 -1.72 -15.30
C ASP A 258 -12.17 -2.54 -14.12
N SER A 259 -12.54 -1.90 -13.02
CA SER A 259 -13.19 -2.56 -11.88
C SER A 259 -14.58 -3.11 -12.23
N ILE A 260 -15.34 -2.40 -13.07
CA ILE A 260 -16.67 -2.86 -13.55
C ILE A 260 -16.51 -4.14 -14.41
N ARG A 261 -15.54 -4.18 -15.32
CA ARG A 261 -15.25 -5.38 -16.13
C ARG A 261 -14.79 -6.57 -15.27
N LEU A 262 -13.92 -6.31 -14.28
CA LEU A 262 -13.51 -7.36 -13.33
C LEU A 262 -14.73 -7.89 -12.56
N SER A 263 -15.62 -7.01 -12.09
CA SER A 263 -16.86 -7.43 -11.40
C SER A 263 -17.72 -8.33 -12.27
N GLN A 264 -17.93 -7.97 -13.54
CA GLN A 264 -18.64 -8.82 -14.49
C GLN A 264 -17.96 -10.18 -14.64
N ARG A 265 -16.62 -10.20 -14.74
CA ARG A 265 -15.85 -11.45 -14.83
C ARG A 265 -16.01 -12.32 -13.59
N LEU A 266 -16.00 -11.74 -12.38
CA LEU A 266 -16.21 -12.47 -11.14
C LEU A 266 -17.64 -13.07 -11.05
N ILE A 267 -18.66 -12.34 -11.53
CA ILE A 267 -20.04 -12.84 -11.64
C ILE A 267 -20.11 -14.05 -12.59
N GLU A 268 -19.53 -13.95 -13.78
CA GLU A 268 -19.50 -15.04 -14.78
C GLU A 268 -18.81 -16.29 -14.25
N LEU A 269 -17.78 -16.12 -13.42
CA LEU A 269 -17.04 -17.20 -12.77
C LEU A 269 -17.74 -17.74 -11.51
N GLY A 270 -18.90 -17.18 -11.11
CA GLY A 270 -19.63 -17.58 -9.91
C GLY A 270 -18.83 -17.33 -8.61
N LYS A 271 -17.94 -16.33 -8.62
CA LYS A 271 -17.14 -15.99 -7.41
C LYS A 271 -18.01 -15.32 -6.37
N ALA A 272 -17.86 -15.76 -5.13
CA ALA A 272 -18.51 -15.17 -3.97
C ALA A 272 -17.50 -14.37 -3.12
N ASP A 273 -18.01 -13.70 -2.10
CA ASP A 273 -17.24 -12.99 -1.08
C ASP A 273 -16.33 -11.87 -1.63
N TRP A 274 -16.86 -11.14 -2.60
CA TRP A 274 -16.28 -9.91 -3.10
C TRP A 274 -17.30 -8.77 -3.11
N GLU A 275 -16.80 -7.54 -2.97
CA GLU A 275 -17.61 -6.32 -2.96
C GLU A 275 -16.98 -5.27 -3.88
N LEU A 276 -17.80 -4.47 -4.57
CA LEU A 276 -17.38 -3.27 -5.30
C LEU A 276 -18.08 -2.05 -4.71
N ALA A 277 -17.30 -1.09 -4.21
CA ALA A 277 -17.75 0.22 -3.80
C ALA A 277 -17.36 1.27 -4.85
N LEU A 278 -18.37 1.92 -5.45
CA LEU A 278 -18.15 2.99 -6.42
C LEU A 278 -18.40 4.35 -5.77
N TYR A 279 -17.50 5.30 -6.01
CA TYR A 279 -17.57 6.66 -5.48
C TYR A 279 -17.87 7.62 -6.62
N PRO A 280 -19.14 8.11 -6.73
CA PRO A 280 -19.64 8.79 -7.94
C PRO A 280 -18.88 10.05 -8.34
N LEU A 281 -18.36 10.79 -7.37
CA LEU A 281 -17.71 12.09 -7.59
C LEU A 281 -16.18 12.05 -7.44
N GLU A 282 -15.61 10.88 -7.12
CA GLU A 282 -14.20 10.75 -6.84
C GLU A 282 -13.36 10.34 -8.06
N ALA A 283 -12.18 10.94 -8.14
CA ALA A 283 -11.16 10.65 -9.14
C ALA A 283 -10.14 9.62 -8.62
N HIS A 284 -8.96 9.50 -9.25
CA HIS A 284 -7.91 8.55 -8.86
C HIS A 284 -7.40 8.77 -7.43
N GLY A 285 -7.16 10.02 -7.03
CA GLY A 285 -6.95 10.42 -5.65
C GLY A 285 -8.25 11.05 -5.12
N PHE A 286 -8.89 10.41 -4.16
CA PHE A 286 -10.10 10.94 -3.57
C PHE A 286 -9.84 12.34 -2.99
N ARG A 287 -10.84 13.22 -3.10
CA ARG A 287 -10.74 14.61 -2.64
C ARG A 287 -11.56 14.86 -1.39
N GLU A 288 -12.76 14.29 -1.36
CA GLU A 288 -13.69 14.53 -0.27
C GLU A 288 -13.31 13.73 0.98
N PRO A 289 -13.20 14.36 2.16
CA PRO A 289 -12.90 13.68 3.41
C PRO A 289 -13.90 12.55 3.73
N SER A 290 -15.18 12.72 3.39
CA SER A 290 -16.22 11.72 3.57
C SER A 290 -15.98 10.46 2.74
N ALA A 291 -15.45 10.60 1.53
CA ALA A 291 -15.10 9.46 0.67
C ALA A 291 -13.93 8.67 1.24
N TRP A 292 -12.88 9.37 1.74
CA TRP A 292 -11.77 8.73 2.43
C TRP A 292 -12.20 8.00 3.70
N ILE A 293 -13.08 8.60 4.50
CA ILE A 293 -13.61 7.98 5.72
C ILE A 293 -14.40 6.71 5.37
N ASP A 294 -15.26 6.74 4.34
CA ASP A 294 -16.03 5.56 3.92
C ASP A 294 -15.11 4.46 3.39
N GLU A 295 -14.10 4.80 2.55
CA GLU A 295 -13.14 3.83 2.01
C GLU A 295 -12.39 3.10 3.14
N TYR A 296 -11.76 3.85 4.06
CA TYR A 296 -11.05 3.24 5.19
C TYR A 296 -11.98 2.50 6.16
N THR A 297 -13.23 2.95 6.33
CA THR A 297 -14.23 2.24 7.13
C THR A 297 -14.57 0.88 6.51
N ARG A 298 -14.69 0.79 5.17
CA ARG A 298 -14.94 -0.49 4.48
C ARG A 298 -13.74 -1.43 4.61
N ILE A 299 -12.53 -0.92 4.40
CA ILE A 299 -11.30 -1.69 4.58
C ILE A 299 -11.19 -2.21 6.02
N TRP A 300 -11.46 -1.36 7.01
CA TRP A 300 -11.46 -1.76 8.41
C TRP A 300 -12.48 -2.88 8.71
N ARG A 301 -13.70 -2.77 8.20
CA ARG A 301 -14.74 -3.82 8.34
C ARG A 301 -14.30 -5.14 7.71
N LEU A 302 -13.68 -5.10 6.53
CA LEU A 302 -13.10 -6.28 5.91
C LEU A 302 -12.06 -6.93 6.82
N PHE A 303 -11.11 -6.15 7.34
CA PHE A 303 -10.06 -6.65 8.23
C PHE A 303 -10.62 -7.17 9.57
N GLN A 304 -11.64 -6.52 10.14
CA GLN A 304 -12.32 -7.04 11.33
C GLN A 304 -12.90 -8.42 11.07
N ARG A 305 -13.66 -8.58 9.98
CA ARG A 305 -14.26 -9.85 9.60
C ARG A 305 -13.24 -10.95 9.36
N CYS A 306 -12.16 -10.65 8.63
CA CYS A 306 -11.22 -11.66 8.18
C CYS A 306 -10.07 -11.95 9.15
N LEU A 307 -9.61 -10.92 9.88
CA LEU A 307 -8.40 -11.03 10.70
C LEU A 307 -8.68 -11.09 12.20
N LEU A 308 -9.82 -10.52 12.65
CA LEU A 308 -10.13 -10.40 14.09
C LEU A 308 -11.23 -11.34 14.56
N ALA A 309 -12.10 -11.81 13.68
CA ALA A 309 -13.15 -12.77 14.04
C ALA A 309 -12.56 -14.09 14.56
N PRO A 310 -13.22 -14.75 15.51
CA PRO A 310 -12.80 -16.07 16.01
C PRO A 310 -12.70 -17.11 14.90
N PRO A 311 -11.83 -18.13 15.04
CA PRO A 311 -11.82 -19.27 14.13
C PRO A 311 -13.21 -19.95 14.12
N GLY A 312 -13.82 -20.06 12.94
CA GLY A 312 -15.18 -20.63 12.75
C GLY A 312 -16.25 -19.61 12.42
N GLU A 313 -16.00 -18.30 12.60
CA GLU A 313 -16.86 -17.19 12.16
C GLU A 313 -16.24 -16.39 11.00
N ARG A 314 -15.13 -16.88 10.47
CA ARG A 314 -14.39 -16.24 9.35
C ARG A 314 -14.84 -16.77 8.00
#